data_eefbc9f09e9088e2201a15b5646437f1
#
_entry.id   eefbc9f09e9088e2201a15b5646437f1
#
_cell.length_a   1.000
_cell.length_b   1.000
_cell.length_c   1.000
_cell.angle_alpha   90.00
_cell.angle_beta   90.00
_cell.angle_gamma   90.00
#
_symmetry.space_group_name_H-M   'P 1'
#
loop_
_entity.id
_entity.type
_entity.pdbx_description
1 polymer ?
#
loop_
_entity_poly.entity_id
_entity_poly.type
_entity_poly.pdbx_seq_one_letter_code
_entity_poly.pdbx_strand_id
1 'polypeptide(L)'
;MVPTDDIAQWRVRVFSTLLPIVLVLGTSAALPSIALALRQGLWPIALMDAVALAWIFAIWRLDRLPHTFRVLNFLAVLFMVAIGLMLAVGPVSLNYLMAPPIMAVILLGNRPGILTLALGALCIVAFGVNGYARLYVPGLETDPLLSSLVVAINFACVGALVTFAAGTLLKGLARSVQEARTAADAVNRLAFYDVLTGLPNRRLLMDRLAELVEGTRRGSTLGAVLYVDLDNFKNVNDARGHAVGDQLLRQAAERLASVAGAQSCVARLGGDEFVVLLDDLGPDADAATARALALAEEIRGALCEKMIIEGQRYYATTSIGVALTSARAPSSVHDLLREADTAMYHAKARGRNGVALFEAGMLRDAERRLTLERDLGLALEHGELSLHLQLQVDGARRPSGAELLMRWRRKDGSSVPPDQFIPVAESSGLIVPLGEWVLREACLAWYALARAGHPLPLSVNVSPMQFRQPDFVARVESILQETGVPPGQLVFEITEGLLVDRLDRTVGRMHELAALGVRISVDDFGTGYSSLAYLTRMPLYELKIDKSFIRDTPHDKDGTAIVQSILSMAGHLGLRVVAEGVETEAQAGYLARHGNASMQGFLFHRPMPLEDLLDHLRQSS
;
A
#
# COMPACT_ATOMS: atom_id res chain seq x y z
N MET A 1 -29.08 14.78 -2.37
CA MET A 1 -30.31 14.90 -3.20
C MET A 1 -30.62 13.52 -3.72
N VAL A 2 -31.79 12.93 -3.35
CA VAL A 2 -32.23 11.62 -3.88
C VAL A 2 -32.34 11.76 -5.41
N PRO A 3 -31.73 10.89 -6.21
CA PRO A 3 -31.90 10.94 -7.66
C PRO A 3 -33.41 10.82 -7.95
N THR A 4 -33.97 11.83 -8.60
CA THR A 4 -35.40 11.89 -9.00
C THR A 4 -35.81 10.71 -9.86
N ASP A 5 -34.87 10.06 -10.51
CA ASP A 5 -35.09 8.90 -11.38
C ASP A 5 -35.53 7.61 -10.66
N ASP A 6 -35.04 7.36 -9.46
CA ASP A 6 -35.35 6.11 -8.73
C ASP A 6 -36.80 6.06 -8.22
N ILE A 7 -37.32 7.21 -7.72
CA ILE A 7 -38.71 7.33 -7.31
C ILE A 7 -39.66 7.31 -8.52
N ALA A 8 -39.23 7.90 -9.64
CA ALA A 8 -40.02 7.87 -10.88
C ALA A 8 -40.14 6.44 -11.43
N GLN A 9 -39.07 5.68 -11.48
CA GLN A 9 -39.06 4.28 -11.90
C GLN A 9 -39.88 3.38 -10.97
N TRP A 10 -39.81 3.62 -9.65
CA TRP A 10 -40.61 2.91 -8.67
C TRP A 10 -42.12 3.15 -8.89
N ARG A 11 -42.55 4.38 -9.13
CA ARG A 11 -43.93 4.73 -9.44
C ARG A 11 -44.46 4.03 -10.70
N VAL A 12 -43.64 3.95 -11.71
CA VAL A 12 -43.95 3.21 -12.95
C VAL A 12 -44.19 1.73 -12.64
N ARG A 13 -43.32 1.10 -11.86
CA ARG A 13 -43.45 -0.31 -11.47
C ARG A 13 -44.69 -0.55 -10.63
N VAL A 14 -44.94 0.30 -9.63
CA VAL A 14 -46.15 0.20 -8.78
C VAL A 14 -47.42 0.30 -9.64
N PHE A 15 -47.47 1.25 -10.56
CA PHE A 15 -48.62 1.40 -11.43
C PHE A 15 -48.82 0.20 -12.35
N SER A 16 -47.74 -0.32 -12.95
CA SER A 16 -47.81 -1.49 -13.82
C SER A 16 -48.25 -2.77 -13.09
N THR A 17 -47.93 -2.91 -11.81
CA THR A 17 -48.36 -4.05 -10.98
C THR A 17 -49.76 -3.87 -10.46
N LEU A 18 -50.18 -2.64 -10.11
CA LEU A 18 -51.47 -2.33 -9.57
C LEU A 18 -52.59 -2.44 -10.61
N LEU A 19 -52.31 -2.05 -11.85
CA LEU A 19 -53.34 -1.96 -12.89
C LEU A 19 -53.99 -3.32 -13.24
N PRO A 20 -53.26 -4.46 -13.43
CA PRO A 20 -53.89 -5.77 -13.61
C PRO A 20 -54.66 -6.21 -12.37
N ILE A 21 -54.21 -5.89 -11.18
CA ILE A 21 -54.94 -6.22 -9.92
C ILE A 21 -56.28 -5.50 -9.89
N VAL A 22 -56.27 -4.19 -10.20
CA VAL A 22 -57.48 -3.38 -10.26
C VAL A 22 -58.43 -3.91 -11.37
N LEU A 23 -57.89 -4.33 -12.48
CA LEU A 23 -58.69 -4.91 -13.56
C LEU A 23 -59.40 -6.22 -13.12
N VAL A 24 -58.67 -7.11 -12.45
CA VAL A 24 -59.25 -8.39 -11.97
C VAL A 24 -60.32 -8.13 -10.90
N LEU A 25 -59.99 -7.32 -9.88
CA LEU A 25 -60.93 -6.97 -8.80
C LEU A 25 -62.13 -6.16 -9.31
N GLY A 26 -61.83 -5.21 -10.20
CA GLY A 26 -62.88 -4.39 -10.84
C GLY A 26 -63.84 -5.24 -11.67
N THR A 27 -63.34 -6.22 -12.43
CA THR A 27 -64.18 -7.14 -13.19
C THR A 27 -65.04 -8.01 -12.29
N SER A 28 -64.47 -8.55 -11.22
CA SER A 28 -65.23 -9.37 -10.24
C SER A 28 -66.35 -8.60 -9.53
N ALA A 29 -66.21 -7.31 -9.35
CA ALA A 29 -67.21 -6.44 -8.73
C ALA A 29 -68.23 -5.93 -9.77
N ALA A 30 -67.78 -5.53 -10.95
CA ALA A 30 -68.62 -4.89 -11.97
C ALA A 30 -69.53 -5.87 -12.69
N LEU A 31 -69.10 -7.13 -12.95
CA LEU A 31 -69.97 -8.09 -13.62
C LEU A 31 -71.29 -8.40 -12.89
N PRO A 32 -71.28 -8.66 -11.56
CA PRO A 32 -72.54 -8.80 -10.81
C PRO A 32 -73.33 -7.49 -10.77
N SER A 33 -72.66 -6.34 -10.66
CA SER A 33 -73.29 -5.02 -10.67
C SER A 33 -74.05 -4.76 -11.98
N ILE A 34 -73.38 -4.97 -13.10
CA ILE A 34 -73.97 -4.86 -14.45
C ILE A 34 -75.16 -5.79 -14.59
N ALA A 35 -75.04 -7.06 -14.18
CA ALA A 35 -76.13 -8.03 -14.30
C ALA A 35 -77.39 -7.62 -13.47
N LEU A 36 -77.11 -7.13 -12.28
CA LEU A 36 -78.21 -6.63 -11.40
C LEU A 36 -78.82 -5.35 -11.95
N ALA A 37 -78.03 -4.38 -12.37
CA ALA A 37 -78.45 -3.13 -12.97
C ALA A 37 -79.31 -3.33 -14.22
N LEU A 38 -78.91 -4.25 -15.08
CA LEU A 38 -79.72 -4.63 -16.26
C LEU A 38 -81.07 -5.24 -15.88
N ARG A 39 -81.14 -6.10 -14.84
CA ARG A 39 -82.37 -6.69 -14.35
C ARG A 39 -83.35 -5.67 -13.74
N GLN A 40 -82.80 -4.61 -13.15
CA GLN A 40 -83.55 -3.57 -12.51
C GLN A 40 -83.90 -2.37 -13.41
N GLY A 41 -83.50 -2.40 -14.68
CA GLY A 41 -83.67 -1.31 -15.61
C GLY A 41 -82.77 -0.08 -15.39
N LEU A 42 -81.70 -0.25 -14.62
CA LEU A 42 -80.76 0.83 -14.27
C LEU A 42 -79.60 0.91 -15.31
N TRP A 43 -79.98 1.12 -16.59
CA TRP A 43 -79.08 1.17 -17.71
C TRP A 43 -77.84 2.11 -17.57
N PRO A 44 -77.99 3.32 -16.93
CA PRO A 44 -76.83 4.21 -16.76
C PRO A 44 -75.70 3.60 -15.93
N ILE A 45 -76.03 2.81 -14.89
CA ILE A 45 -75.05 2.18 -14.00
C ILE A 45 -74.33 1.06 -14.76
N ALA A 46 -75.10 0.22 -15.47
CA ALA A 46 -74.52 -0.86 -16.27
C ALA A 46 -73.57 -0.34 -17.37
N LEU A 47 -73.96 0.77 -18.01
CA LEU A 47 -73.12 1.43 -19.01
C LEU A 47 -71.86 2.02 -18.38
N MET A 48 -71.95 2.69 -17.23
CA MET A 48 -70.81 3.26 -16.52
C MET A 48 -69.80 2.19 -16.14
N ASP A 49 -70.22 1.08 -15.54
CA ASP A 49 -69.33 -0.01 -15.12
C ASP A 49 -68.64 -0.65 -16.34
N ALA A 50 -69.39 -0.87 -17.45
CA ALA A 50 -68.85 -1.41 -18.70
C ALA A 50 -67.78 -0.46 -19.31
N VAL A 51 -68.09 0.83 -19.37
CA VAL A 51 -67.13 1.86 -19.88
C VAL A 51 -65.90 1.93 -19.00
N ALA A 52 -66.05 1.90 -17.67
CA ALA A 52 -64.91 1.92 -16.74
C ALA A 52 -63.97 0.71 -16.95
N LEU A 53 -64.53 -0.49 -17.03
CA LEU A 53 -63.72 -1.70 -17.29
C LEU A 53 -63.01 -1.64 -18.65
N ALA A 54 -63.70 -1.24 -19.70
CA ALA A 54 -63.11 -1.12 -21.03
C ALA A 54 -61.99 -0.06 -21.04
N TRP A 55 -62.17 1.06 -20.32
CA TRP A 55 -61.16 2.10 -20.25
C TRP A 55 -59.92 1.67 -19.43
N ILE A 56 -60.08 1.01 -18.28
CA ILE A 56 -58.99 0.44 -17.50
C ILE A 56 -58.23 -0.62 -18.35
N PHE A 57 -58.93 -1.47 -19.07
CA PHE A 57 -58.34 -2.43 -19.96
C PHE A 57 -57.51 -1.76 -21.10
N ALA A 58 -58.05 -0.68 -21.67
CA ALA A 58 -57.33 0.10 -22.68
C ALA A 58 -56.04 0.74 -22.11
N ILE A 59 -56.09 1.30 -20.90
CA ILE A 59 -54.93 1.84 -20.19
C ILE A 59 -53.88 0.74 -19.94
N TRP A 60 -54.32 -0.46 -19.60
CA TRP A 60 -53.42 -1.59 -19.37
C TRP A 60 -52.78 -2.05 -20.69
N ARG A 61 -53.52 -2.11 -21.79
CA ARG A 61 -53.03 -2.58 -23.10
C ARG A 61 -52.14 -1.57 -23.82
N LEU A 62 -52.31 -0.29 -23.57
CA LEU A 62 -51.60 0.81 -24.21
C LEU A 62 -50.37 1.21 -23.35
N ASP A 63 -49.43 0.28 -23.20
CA ASP A 63 -48.23 0.45 -22.37
C ASP A 63 -47.20 1.46 -22.96
N ARG A 64 -47.29 1.76 -24.26
CA ARG A 64 -46.42 2.73 -24.95
C ARG A 64 -46.71 4.18 -24.65
N LEU A 65 -47.86 4.49 -24.00
CA LEU A 65 -48.22 5.85 -23.64
C LEU A 65 -47.41 6.35 -22.43
N PRO A 66 -47.12 7.67 -22.34
CA PRO A 66 -46.41 8.26 -21.22
C PRO A 66 -47.08 7.88 -19.89
N HIS A 67 -46.25 7.56 -18.87
CA HIS A 67 -46.73 7.15 -17.54
C HIS A 67 -47.75 8.14 -16.94
N THR A 68 -47.42 9.44 -16.97
CA THR A 68 -48.30 10.49 -16.44
C THR A 68 -49.67 10.50 -17.12
N PHE A 69 -49.73 10.31 -18.45
CA PHE A 69 -50.97 10.26 -19.20
C PHE A 69 -51.83 9.04 -18.82
N ARG A 70 -51.20 7.87 -18.66
CA ARG A 70 -51.89 6.64 -18.23
C ARG A 70 -52.46 6.78 -16.81
N VAL A 71 -51.66 7.35 -15.90
CA VAL A 71 -52.11 7.58 -14.50
C VAL A 71 -53.23 8.59 -14.45
N LEU A 72 -53.20 9.70 -15.20
CA LEU A 72 -54.27 10.67 -15.26
C LEU A 72 -55.59 10.07 -15.77
N ASN A 73 -55.53 9.24 -16.83
CA ASN A 73 -56.70 8.51 -17.33
C ASN A 73 -57.22 7.54 -16.30
N PHE A 74 -56.33 6.81 -15.59
CA PHE A 74 -56.77 5.93 -14.49
C PHE A 74 -57.48 6.68 -13.38
N LEU A 75 -56.94 7.84 -12.96
CA LEU A 75 -57.62 8.72 -11.98
C LEU A 75 -58.98 9.24 -12.47
N ALA A 76 -59.05 9.58 -13.76
CA ALA A 76 -60.30 10.01 -14.37
C ALA A 76 -61.38 8.92 -14.32
N VAL A 77 -61.00 7.66 -14.60
CA VAL A 77 -61.94 6.51 -14.46
C VAL A 77 -62.39 6.33 -13.02
N LEU A 78 -61.46 6.41 -12.05
CA LEU A 78 -61.80 6.32 -10.64
C LEU A 78 -62.77 7.45 -10.21
N PHE A 79 -62.56 8.68 -10.70
CA PHE A 79 -63.49 9.80 -10.45
C PHE A 79 -64.84 9.54 -11.10
N MET A 80 -64.89 9.10 -12.35
CA MET A 80 -66.12 8.82 -13.05
C MET A 80 -66.94 7.78 -12.30
N VAL A 81 -66.34 6.68 -11.88
CA VAL A 81 -67.05 5.63 -11.11
C VAL A 81 -67.49 6.16 -9.74
N ALA A 82 -66.68 6.89 -9.03
CA ALA A 82 -66.99 7.44 -7.73
C ALA A 82 -68.17 8.44 -7.79
N ILE A 83 -68.17 9.33 -8.78
CA ILE A 83 -69.27 10.28 -9.03
C ILE A 83 -70.54 9.56 -9.46
N GLY A 84 -70.45 8.62 -10.38
CA GLY A 84 -71.57 7.85 -10.84
C GLY A 84 -72.25 7.06 -9.71
N LEU A 85 -71.48 6.44 -8.84
CA LEU A 85 -71.98 5.74 -7.67
C LEU A 85 -72.59 6.74 -6.66
N MET A 86 -72.04 7.94 -6.47
CA MET A 86 -72.56 8.98 -5.62
C MET A 86 -73.94 9.43 -6.11
N LEU A 87 -74.13 9.56 -7.41
CA LEU A 87 -75.41 9.96 -8.00
C LEU A 87 -76.46 8.84 -7.96
N ALA A 88 -76.03 7.60 -8.13
CA ALA A 88 -76.94 6.46 -8.23
C ALA A 88 -77.32 5.81 -6.88
N VAL A 89 -76.33 5.70 -5.97
CA VAL A 89 -76.46 4.99 -4.68
C VAL A 89 -76.56 5.96 -3.49
N GLY A 90 -76.06 7.18 -3.70
CA GLY A 90 -76.15 8.24 -2.67
C GLY A 90 -74.90 8.32 -1.76
N PRO A 91 -75.01 8.94 -0.54
CA PRO A 91 -73.86 9.34 0.29
C PRO A 91 -72.93 8.20 0.74
N VAL A 92 -73.37 6.96 0.79
CA VAL A 92 -72.61 5.79 1.21
C VAL A 92 -71.40 5.57 0.25
N SER A 93 -71.50 6.02 -1.00
CA SER A 93 -70.51 5.91 -1.99
C SER A 93 -69.36 6.97 -1.94
N LEU A 94 -69.45 7.93 -1.02
CA LEU A 94 -68.39 8.95 -0.81
C LEU A 94 -67.03 8.33 -0.52
N ASN A 95 -66.96 7.13 0.04
CA ASN A 95 -65.73 6.42 0.28
C ASN A 95 -64.96 6.14 -1.02
N TYR A 96 -65.63 5.93 -2.15
CA TYR A 96 -64.99 5.72 -3.43
C TYR A 96 -64.30 6.99 -3.97
N LEU A 97 -64.79 8.16 -3.56
CA LEU A 97 -64.20 9.45 -3.96
C LEU A 97 -62.86 9.71 -3.26
N MET A 98 -62.52 8.96 -2.19
CA MET A 98 -61.22 9.00 -1.53
C MET A 98 -60.12 8.29 -2.33
N ALA A 99 -60.45 7.34 -3.20
CA ALA A 99 -59.48 6.57 -3.94
C ALA A 99 -58.61 7.42 -4.90
N PRO A 100 -59.17 8.33 -5.73
CA PRO A 100 -58.38 9.17 -6.64
C PRO A 100 -57.30 10.02 -5.94
N PRO A 101 -57.58 10.76 -4.84
CA PRO A 101 -56.55 11.52 -4.13
C PRO A 101 -55.42 10.66 -3.59
N ILE A 102 -55.71 9.51 -2.99
CA ILE A 102 -54.73 8.59 -2.45
C ILE A 102 -53.84 8.03 -3.58
N MET A 103 -54.45 7.57 -4.67
CA MET A 103 -53.75 7.06 -5.83
C MET A 103 -52.87 8.14 -6.50
N ALA A 104 -53.38 9.37 -6.58
CA ALA A 104 -52.61 10.50 -7.10
C ALA A 104 -51.35 10.79 -6.28
N VAL A 105 -51.41 10.71 -4.94
CA VAL A 105 -50.22 10.87 -4.07
C VAL A 105 -49.23 9.75 -4.33
N ILE A 106 -49.65 8.51 -4.39
CA ILE A 106 -48.77 7.36 -4.61
C ILE A 106 -48.10 7.43 -5.97
N LEU A 107 -48.86 7.67 -7.04
CA LEU A 107 -48.42 7.55 -8.42
C LEU A 107 -47.81 8.83 -9.00
N LEU A 108 -48.29 10.01 -8.58
CA LEU A 108 -47.83 11.30 -9.12
C LEU A 108 -47.21 12.23 -8.06
N GLY A 109 -47.50 12.01 -6.79
CA GLY A 109 -46.99 12.80 -5.66
C GLY A 109 -47.97 13.76 -5.04
N ASN A 110 -47.54 14.53 -4.03
CA ASN A 110 -48.42 15.29 -3.14
C ASN A 110 -49.22 16.37 -3.85
N ARG A 111 -48.66 17.10 -4.82
CA ARG A 111 -49.38 18.19 -5.53
C ARG A 111 -50.58 17.68 -6.31
N PRO A 112 -50.48 16.64 -7.16
CA PRO A 112 -51.63 16.02 -7.81
C PRO A 112 -52.63 15.45 -6.82
N GLY A 113 -52.19 14.87 -5.68
CA GLY A 113 -53.05 14.36 -4.64
C GLY A 113 -53.93 15.47 -4.00
N ILE A 114 -53.36 16.62 -3.71
CA ILE A 114 -54.09 17.79 -3.19
C ILE A 114 -55.09 18.32 -4.21
N LEU A 115 -54.69 18.41 -5.48
CA LEU A 115 -55.56 18.85 -6.57
C LEU A 115 -56.77 17.93 -6.76
N THR A 116 -56.55 16.61 -6.73
CA THR A 116 -57.61 15.62 -6.85
C THR A 116 -58.54 15.61 -5.62
N LEU A 117 -58.02 15.88 -4.42
CA LEU A 117 -58.81 16.05 -3.21
C LEU A 117 -59.71 17.28 -3.29
N ALA A 118 -59.17 18.41 -3.73
CA ALA A 118 -59.90 19.64 -3.94
C ALA A 118 -61.02 19.49 -4.99
N LEU A 119 -60.72 18.77 -6.09
CA LEU A 119 -61.72 18.44 -7.11
C LEU A 119 -62.83 17.57 -6.54
N GLY A 120 -62.52 16.55 -5.73
CA GLY A 120 -63.50 15.72 -5.06
C GLY A 120 -64.43 16.52 -4.13
N ALA A 121 -63.89 17.41 -3.32
CA ALA A 121 -64.63 18.30 -2.45
C ALA A 121 -65.56 19.25 -3.26
N LEU A 122 -65.06 19.80 -4.36
CA LEU A 122 -65.86 20.63 -5.26
C LEU A 122 -67.03 19.87 -5.88
N CYS A 123 -66.81 18.61 -6.30
CA CYS A 123 -67.88 17.74 -6.81
C CYS A 123 -68.96 17.50 -5.76
N ILE A 124 -68.61 17.25 -4.51
CA ILE A 124 -69.56 17.06 -3.41
C ILE A 124 -70.48 18.29 -3.25
N VAL A 125 -69.88 19.48 -3.24
CA VAL A 125 -70.68 20.72 -3.12
C VAL A 125 -71.53 20.94 -4.37
N ALA A 126 -70.97 20.80 -5.56
CA ALA A 126 -71.73 21.05 -6.80
C ALA A 126 -72.91 20.11 -6.99
N PHE A 127 -72.79 18.82 -6.71
CA PHE A 127 -73.83 17.84 -6.88
C PHE A 127 -74.84 17.87 -5.71
N GLY A 128 -74.38 18.22 -4.50
CA GLY A 128 -75.24 18.35 -3.36
C GLY A 128 -76.20 19.59 -3.44
N VAL A 129 -75.63 20.75 -3.81
CA VAL A 129 -76.40 22.00 -3.95
C VAL A 129 -77.41 21.90 -5.09
N ASN A 130 -77.06 21.24 -6.19
CA ASN A 130 -78.00 21.08 -7.32
C ASN A 130 -79.05 19.94 -7.11
N GLY A 131 -79.02 19.30 -5.92
CA GLY A 131 -79.99 18.24 -5.59
C GLY A 131 -79.75 16.89 -6.30
N TYR A 132 -78.64 16.75 -7.04
CA TYR A 132 -78.29 15.51 -7.72
C TYR A 132 -77.82 14.40 -6.75
N ALA A 133 -77.24 14.80 -5.60
CA ALA A 133 -76.88 13.91 -4.51
C ALA A 133 -77.56 14.33 -3.25
N ARG A 134 -78.39 13.45 -2.67
CA ARG A 134 -79.10 13.73 -1.39
C ARG A 134 -78.15 13.49 -0.22
N LEU A 135 -77.42 14.53 0.17
CA LEU A 135 -76.50 14.52 1.29
C LEU A 135 -77.27 14.79 2.59
N TYR A 136 -77.50 13.73 3.34
CA TYR A 136 -78.25 13.85 4.61
C TYR A 136 -77.32 14.18 5.78
N VAL A 137 -77.57 15.32 6.43
CA VAL A 137 -76.87 15.72 7.66
C VAL A 137 -78.01 16.05 8.69
N PRO A 138 -78.09 15.33 9.83
CA PRO A 138 -79.06 15.58 10.81
C PRO A 138 -79.09 17.05 11.30
N GLY A 139 -80.23 17.70 11.26
CA GLY A 139 -80.39 19.12 11.65
C GLY A 139 -80.17 20.15 10.54
N LEU A 140 -79.75 19.72 9.32
CA LEU A 140 -79.52 20.59 8.15
C LEU A 140 -80.31 20.11 6.91
N GLU A 141 -81.40 19.46 7.12
CA GLU A 141 -82.21 18.79 6.07
C GLU A 141 -82.84 19.78 5.09
N THR A 142 -83.09 21.00 5.55
CA THR A 142 -83.75 22.08 4.79
C THR A 142 -82.72 22.96 4.00
N ASP A 143 -81.40 22.80 4.26
CA ASP A 143 -80.39 23.61 3.63
C ASP A 143 -79.38 22.72 2.85
N PRO A 144 -79.58 22.51 1.56
CA PRO A 144 -78.73 21.68 0.73
C PRO A 144 -77.28 22.22 0.60
N LEU A 145 -77.12 23.55 0.65
CA LEU A 145 -75.79 24.16 0.56
C LEU A 145 -74.95 23.87 1.80
N LEU A 146 -75.57 24.08 3.00
CA LEU A 146 -74.90 23.90 4.28
C LEU A 146 -74.56 22.40 4.51
N SER A 147 -75.51 21.49 4.19
CA SER A 147 -75.31 20.05 4.25
C SER A 147 -74.13 19.60 3.33
N SER A 148 -74.09 20.09 2.09
CA SER A 148 -73.05 19.78 1.14
C SER A 148 -71.70 20.31 1.58
N LEU A 149 -71.68 21.50 2.17
CA LEU A 149 -70.42 22.11 2.66
C LEU A 149 -69.86 21.34 3.87
N VAL A 150 -70.71 20.92 4.81
CA VAL A 150 -70.24 20.09 5.95
C VAL A 150 -69.68 18.76 5.50
N VAL A 151 -70.31 18.08 4.54
CA VAL A 151 -69.78 16.82 3.98
C VAL A 151 -68.48 17.03 3.19
N ALA A 152 -68.40 18.09 2.40
CA ALA A 152 -67.19 18.42 1.65
C ALA A 152 -66.03 18.78 2.56
N ILE A 153 -66.23 19.51 3.65
CA ILE A 153 -65.19 19.83 4.62
C ILE A 153 -64.72 18.55 5.34
N ASN A 154 -65.61 17.69 5.78
CA ASN A 154 -65.26 16.41 6.40
C ASN A 154 -64.42 15.52 5.41
N PHE A 155 -64.91 15.43 4.18
CA PHE A 155 -64.17 14.72 3.11
C PHE A 155 -62.78 15.31 2.91
N ALA A 156 -62.65 16.63 2.80
CA ALA A 156 -61.37 17.32 2.63
C ALA A 156 -60.44 17.11 3.83
N CYS A 157 -60.95 17.19 5.07
CA CYS A 157 -60.16 16.96 6.28
C CYS A 157 -59.64 15.54 6.39
N VAL A 158 -60.48 14.53 6.22
CA VAL A 158 -60.10 13.12 6.28
C VAL A 158 -59.16 12.79 5.09
N GLY A 159 -59.51 13.28 3.90
CA GLY A 159 -58.70 13.09 2.72
C GLY A 159 -57.32 13.74 2.81
N ALA A 160 -57.23 14.95 3.37
CA ALA A 160 -55.97 15.62 3.64
C ALA A 160 -55.09 14.84 4.61
N LEU A 161 -55.68 14.33 5.71
CA LEU A 161 -54.97 13.52 6.68
C LEU A 161 -54.37 12.24 6.04
N VAL A 162 -55.21 11.51 5.29
CA VAL A 162 -54.78 10.27 4.64
C VAL A 162 -53.75 10.52 3.53
N THR A 163 -53.95 11.52 2.68
CA THR A 163 -52.99 11.86 1.60
C THR A 163 -51.68 12.37 2.16
N PHE A 164 -51.70 13.18 3.21
CA PHE A 164 -50.51 13.66 3.88
C PHE A 164 -49.76 12.51 4.57
N ALA A 165 -50.46 11.63 5.29
CA ALA A 165 -49.87 10.46 5.94
C ALA A 165 -49.23 9.52 4.89
N ALA A 166 -49.91 9.21 3.80
CA ALA A 166 -49.37 8.39 2.72
C ALA A 166 -48.13 9.02 2.08
N GLY A 167 -48.15 10.33 1.83
CA GLY A 167 -47.03 11.06 1.26
C GLY A 167 -45.78 11.11 2.16
N THR A 168 -45.98 11.25 3.47
CA THR A 168 -44.89 11.26 4.46
C THR A 168 -44.29 9.87 4.66
N LEU A 169 -45.13 8.83 4.74
CA LEU A 169 -44.67 7.44 4.81
C LEU A 169 -43.83 7.04 3.59
N LEU A 170 -44.29 7.36 2.39
CA LEU A 170 -43.54 7.06 1.15
C LEU A 170 -42.18 7.77 1.11
N LYS A 171 -42.13 9.04 1.51
CA LYS A 171 -40.86 9.79 1.60
C LYS A 171 -39.93 9.20 2.65
N GLY A 172 -40.43 8.83 3.81
CA GLY A 172 -39.68 8.21 4.89
C GLY A 172 -39.08 6.86 4.45
N LEU A 173 -39.88 6.02 3.80
CA LEU A 173 -39.44 4.73 3.30
C LEU A 173 -38.35 4.88 2.22
N ALA A 174 -38.54 5.79 1.26
CA ALA A 174 -37.56 6.04 0.20
C ALA A 174 -36.23 6.53 0.79
N ARG A 175 -36.27 7.39 1.81
CA ARG A 175 -35.07 7.86 2.50
C ARG A 175 -34.35 6.74 3.24
N SER A 176 -35.07 5.92 3.98
CA SER A 176 -34.49 4.79 4.73
C SER A 176 -33.82 3.76 3.81
N VAL A 177 -34.43 3.44 2.67
CA VAL A 177 -33.83 2.55 1.66
C VAL A 177 -32.53 3.14 1.10
N GLN A 178 -32.52 4.45 0.83
CA GLN A 178 -31.31 5.11 0.33
C GLN A 178 -30.19 5.14 1.38
N GLU A 179 -30.53 5.45 2.63
CA GLU A 179 -29.57 5.42 3.74
C GLU A 179 -29.00 4.01 3.94
N ALA A 180 -29.82 2.97 3.85
CA ALA A 180 -29.38 1.59 3.93
C ALA A 180 -28.43 1.20 2.77
N ARG A 181 -28.71 1.64 1.53
CA ARG A 181 -27.83 1.40 0.38
C ARG A 181 -26.48 2.10 0.53
N THR A 182 -26.49 3.39 0.90
CA THR A 182 -25.23 4.12 1.10
C THR A 182 -24.39 3.53 2.23
N ALA A 183 -25.02 3.07 3.31
CA ALA A 183 -24.34 2.36 4.39
C ALA A 183 -23.75 1.02 3.92
N ALA A 184 -24.50 0.24 3.12
CA ALA A 184 -24.02 -1.01 2.56
C ALA A 184 -22.82 -0.80 1.61
N ASP A 185 -22.88 0.23 0.76
CA ASP A 185 -21.76 0.58 -0.14
C ASP A 185 -20.51 1.03 0.65
N ALA A 186 -20.69 1.80 1.72
CA ALA A 186 -19.61 2.21 2.62
C ALA A 186 -18.98 0.99 3.32
N VAL A 187 -19.80 0.07 3.85
CA VAL A 187 -19.32 -1.17 4.47
C VAL A 187 -18.55 -2.03 3.46
N ASN A 188 -19.04 -2.17 2.23
CA ASN A 188 -18.36 -2.90 1.17
C ASN A 188 -17.01 -2.27 0.83
N ARG A 189 -16.95 -0.95 0.72
CA ARG A 189 -15.67 -0.26 0.48
C ARG A 189 -14.68 -0.52 1.61
N LEU A 190 -15.08 -0.37 2.87
CA LEU A 190 -14.23 -0.64 4.03
C LEU A 190 -13.77 -2.11 4.11
N ALA A 191 -14.62 -3.05 3.68
CA ALA A 191 -14.31 -4.48 3.72
C ALA A 191 -13.28 -4.91 2.67
N PHE A 192 -13.20 -4.23 1.51
CA PHE A 192 -12.42 -4.70 0.35
C PHE A 192 -11.38 -3.71 -0.17
N TYR A 193 -11.38 -2.46 0.31
CA TYR A 193 -10.46 -1.43 -0.17
C TYR A 193 -9.70 -0.77 0.98
N ASP A 194 -8.45 -0.37 0.72
CA ASP A 194 -7.63 0.42 1.63
C ASP A 194 -8.12 1.87 1.69
N VAL A 195 -8.36 2.37 2.89
CA VAL A 195 -8.96 3.71 3.10
C VAL A 195 -8.04 4.84 2.66
N LEU A 196 -6.72 4.65 2.75
CA LEU A 196 -5.74 5.69 2.43
C LEU A 196 -5.55 5.86 0.93
N THR A 197 -5.41 4.74 0.22
CA THR A 197 -5.02 4.72 -1.20
C THR A 197 -6.20 4.44 -2.15
N GLY A 198 -7.29 3.88 -1.64
CA GLY A 198 -8.43 3.45 -2.45
C GLY A 198 -8.18 2.17 -3.27
N LEU A 199 -7.02 1.57 -3.16
CA LEU A 199 -6.68 0.29 -3.79
C LEU A 199 -7.38 -0.89 -3.09
N PRO A 200 -7.55 -2.04 -3.75
CA PRO A 200 -7.86 -3.30 -3.11
C PRO A 200 -7.02 -3.53 -1.84
N ASN A 201 -7.67 -3.97 -0.77
CA ASN A 201 -6.98 -4.34 0.46
C ASN A 201 -6.55 -5.82 0.42
N ARG A 202 -5.90 -6.28 1.50
CA ARG A 202 -5.43 -7.66 1.62
C ARG A 202 -6.53 -8.69 1.35
N ARG A 203 -7.77 -8.44 1.79
CA ARG A 203 -8.87 -9.38 1.62
C ARG A 203 -9.23 -9.55 0.14
N LEU A 204 -9.44 -8.45 -0.57
CA LEU A 204 -9.76 -8.51 -2.00
C LEU A 204 -8.59 -9.06 -2.82
N LEU A 205 -7.34 -8.75 -2.43
CA LEU A 205 -6.16 -9.34 -3.05
C LEU A 205 -6.17 -10.87 -2.94
N MET A 206 -6.46 -11.43 -1.75
CA MET A 206 -6.48 -12.88 -1.55
C MET A 206 -7.54 -13.58 -2.40
N ASP A 207 -8.71 -12.94 -2.54
CA ASP A 207 -9.78 -13.44 -3.41
C ASP A 207 -9.32 -13.47 -4.88
N ARG A 208 -8.72 -12.37 -5.37
CA ARG A 208 -8.18 -12.28 -6.75
C ARG A 208 -7.02 -13.23 -6.99
N LEU A 209 -6.15 -13.40 -6.01
CA LEU A 209 -5.03 -14.33 -6.11
C LEU A 209 -5.52 -15.79 -6.17
N ALA A 210 -6.60 -16.12 -5.47
CA ALA A 210 -7.24 -17.44 -5.56
C ALA A 210 -7.83 -17.67 -6.96
N GLU A 211 -8.45 -16.67 -7.57
CA GLU A 211 -8.93 -16.72 -8.95
C GLU A 211 -7.78 -16.95 -9.95
N LEU A 212 -6.64 -16.25 -9.76
CA LEU A 212 -5.43 -16.39 -10.59
C LEU A 212 -4.85 -17.81 -10.52
N VAL A 213 -4.66 -18.34 -9.30
CA VAL A 213 -4.14 -19.70 -9.08
C VAL A 213 -5.06 -20.75 -9.69
N GLU A 214 -6.38 -20.60 -9.52
CA GLU A 214 -7.36 -21.53 -10.09
C GLU A 214 -7.42 -21.42 -11.61
N GLY A 215 -7.27 -20.23 -12.19
CA GLY A 215 -7.15 -20.01 -13.63
C GLY A 215 -5.95 -20.75 -14.22
N THR A 216 -4.79 -20.67 -13.58
CA THR A 216 -3.57 -21.39 -14.00
C THR A 216 -3.75 -22.91 -13.91
N ARG A 217 -4.43 -23.42 -12.87
CA ARG A 217 -4.72 -24.87 -12.71
C ARG A 217 -5.59 -25.43 -13.84
N ARG A 218 -6.50 -24.62 -14.37
CA ARG A 218 -7.33 -25.01 -15.53
C ARG A 218 -6.55 -25.03 -16.84
N GLY A 219 -5.29 -24.64 -16.83
CA GLY A 219 -4.34 -24.86 -17.91
C GLY A 219 -4.40 -23.84 -19.05
N SER A 220 -5.00 -22.68 -18.83
CA SER A 220 -5.13 -21.70 -19.90
C SER A 220 -3.94 -20.74 -20.00
N THR A 221 -3.45 -20.19 -18.90
CA THR A 221 -2.39 -19.17 -18.92
C THR A 221 -1.67 -19.10 -17.58
N LEU A 222 -0.44 -18.59 -17.61
CA LEU A 222 0.33 -18.28 -16.42
C LEU A 222 0.00 -16.86 -15.93
N GLY A 223 0.16 -16.64 -14.63
CA GLY A 223 0.09 -15.33 -14.01
C GLY A 223 1.34 -15.05 -13.19
N ALA A 224 1.44 -13.84 -12.68
CA ALA A 224 2.54 -13.45 -11.79
C ALA A 224 2.04 -12.60 -10.63
N VAL A 225 2.78 -12.67 -9.52
CA VAL A 225 2.66 -11.82 -8.36
C VAL A 225 3.91 -10.97 -8.25
N LEU A 226 3.75 -9.66 -8.22
CA LEU A 226 4.81 -8.71 -7.93
C LEU A 226 4.58 -8.16 -6.53
N TYR A 227 5.49 -8.42 -5.61
CA TYR A 227 5.49 -7.84 -4.26
C TYR A 227 6.40 -6.61 -4.25
N VAL A 228 5.84 -5.46 -3.94
CA VAL A 228 6.47 -4.14 -4.07
C VAL A 228 6.56 -3.49 -2.69
N ASP A 229 7.73 -3.04 -2.30
CA ASP A 229 7.98 -2.35 -1.03
C ASP A 229 8.77 -1.06 -1.28
N LEU A 230 8.35 0.03 -0.64
CA LEU A 230 9.04 1.32 -0.74
C LEU A 230 10.23 1.37 0.21
N ASP A 231 11.42 1.42 -0.35
CA ASP A 231 12.66 1.42 0.42
C ASP A 231 12.75 2.62 1.38
N ASN A 232 13.12 2.35 2.63
CA ASN A 232 13.35 3.37 3.66
C ASN A 232 12.13 4.28 3.97
N PHE A 233 10.90 3.84 3.69
CA PHE A 233 9.68 4.61 3.94
C PHE A 233 9.56 5.06 5.41
N LYS A 234 9.96 4.20 6.36
CA LYS A 234 10.00 4.54 7.78
C LYS A 234 10.82 5.81 8.05
N ASN A 235 11.97 5.98 7.37
CA ASN A 235 12.82 7.16 7.54
C ASN A 235 12.11 8.46 7.09
N VAL A 236 11.21 8.37 6.09
CA VAL A 236 10.41 9.52 5.66
C VAL A 236 9.40 9.89 6.74
N ASN A 237 8.71 8.89 7.32
CA ASN A 237 7.78 9.11 8.43
C ASN A 237 8.47 9.70 9.66
N ASP A 238 9.62 9.14 10.05
CA ASP A 238 10.37 9.59 11.23
C ASP A 238 10.95 11.01 11.06
N ALA A 239 11.32 11.38 9.83
CA ALA A 239 11.91 12.69 9.54
C ALA A 239 10.89 13.79 9.23
N ARG A 240 9.71 13.47 8.68
CA ARG A 240 8.75 14.42 8.11
C ARG A 240 7.31 14.26 8.61
N GLY A 241 7.06 13.21 9.40
CA GLY A 241 5.75 12.87 9.95
C GLY A 241 4.87 12.05 8.99
N HIS A 242 3.87 11.40 9.58
CA HIS A 242 2.96 10.49 8.88
C HIS A 242 2.14 11.14 7.76
N ALA A 243 1.83 12.45 7.85
CA ALA A 243 1.07 13.15 6.81
C ALA A 243 1.80 13.16 5.45
N VAL A 244 3.12 13.36 5.46
CA VAL A 244 3.96 13.30 4.26
C VAL A 244 4.06 11.87 3.74
N GLY A 245 4.24 10.89 4.64
CA GLY A 245 4.22 9.48 4.29
C GLY A 245 2.92 9.03 3.63
N ASP A 246 1.77 9.48 4.16
CA ASP A 246 0.45 9.20 3.58
C ASP A 246 0.29 9.75 2.16
N GLN A 247 0.81 10.94 1.89
CA GLN A 247 0.80 11.52 0.55
C GLN A 247 1.72 10.77 -0.41
N LEU A 248 2.88 10.31 0.08
CA LEU A 248 3.80 9.49 -0.70
C LEU A 248 3.15 8.15 -1.07
N LEU A 249 2.47 7.50 -0.14
CA LEU A 249 1.72 6.27 -0.40
C LEU A 249 0.60 6.45 -1.43
N ARG A 250 -0.14 7.57 -1.38
CA ARG A 250 -1.17 7.87 -2.39
C ARG A 250 -0.58 8.04 -3.78
N GLN A 251 0.52 8.80 -3.91
CA GLN A 251 1.17 8.98 -5.21
C GLN A 251 1.79 7.68 -5.72
N ALA A 252 2.36 6.85 -4.85
CA ALA A 252 2.86 5.53 -5.21
C ALA A 252 1.72 4.63 -5.72
N ALA A 253 0.58 4.62 -5.04
CA ALA A 253 -0.61 3.86 -5.44
C ALA A 253 -1.15 4.30 -6.81
N GLU A 254 -1.23 5.60 -7.07
CA GLU A 254 -1.66 6.15 -8.36
C GLU A 254 -0.72 5.76 -9.49
N ARG A 255 0.60 5.82 -9.26
CA ARG A 255 1.60 5.41 -10.26
C ARG A 255 1.55 3.91 -10.54
N LEU A 256 1.48 3.09 -9.49
CA LEU A 256 1.32 1.65 -9.62
C LEU A 256 0.09 1.28 -10.46
N ALA A 257 -1.06 1.88 -10.15
CA ALA A 257 -2.30 1.63 -10.89
C ALA A 257 -2.20 2.10 -12.35
N SER A 258 -1.51 3.22 -12.59
CA SER A 258 -1.31 3.76 -13.96
C SER A 258 -0.43 2.86 -14.80
N VAL A 259 0.69 2.36 -14.25
CA VAL A 259 1.65 1.51 -14.98
C VAL A 259 1.12 0.11 -15.15
N ALA A 260 0.53 -0.48 -14.11
CA ALA A 260 0.01 -1.84 -14.17
C ALA A 260 -1.19 -2.01 -15.13
N GLY A 261 -1.93 -0.92 -15.37
CA GLY A 261 -3.06 -0.90 -16.31
C GLY A 261 -4.33 -1.56 -15.77
N ALA A 262 -5.42 -1.45 -16.55
CA ALA A 262 -6.77 -1.85 -16.12
C ALA A 262 -6.98 -3.37 -16.00
N GLN A 263 -6.11 -4.19 -16.58
CA GLN A 263 -6.21 -5.66 -16.53
C GLN A 263 -5.46 -6.27 -15.35
N SER A 264 -4.72 -5.47 -14.60
CA SER A 264 -3.96 -5.92 -13.44
C SER A 264 -4.66 -5.53 -12.13
N CYS A 265 -4.55 -6.35 -11.10
CA CYS A 265 -5.03 -6.01 -9.78
C CYS A 265 -3.87 -5.43 -8.95
N VAL A 266 -3.94 -4.16 -8.63
CA VAL A 266 -3.00 -3.50 -7.70
C VAL A 266 -3.65 -3.42 -6.34
N ALA A 267 -2.99 -3.91 -5.30
CA ALA A 267 -3.48 -3.94 -3.93
C ALA A 267 -2.45 -3.37 -2.96
N ARG A 268 -2.92 -2.88 -1.80
CA ARG A 268 -2.07 -2.51 -0.67
C ARG A 268 -2.31 -3.46 0.50
N LEU A 269 -1.24 -4.06 1.03
CA LEU A 269 -1.33 -5.00 2.16
C LEU A 269 -1.33 -4.28 3.51
N GLY A 270 -0.61 -3.18 3.60
CA GLY A 270 -0.43 -2.35 4.80
C GLY A 270 0.95 -1.67 4.77
N GLY A 271 1.16 -0.65 5.61
CA GLY A 271 2.43 0.08 5.62
C GLY A 271 2.80 0.60 4.23
N ASP A 272 3.98 0.22 3.77
CA ASP A 272 4.61 0.54 2.48
C ASP A 272 4.57 -0.61 1.46
N GLU A 273 3.79 -1.67 1.75
CA GLU A 273 3.73 -2.89 0.94
C GLU A 273 2.56 -2.86 -0.04
N PHE A 274 2.87 -3.09 -1.32
CA PHE A 274 1.91 -3.22 -2.40
C PHE A 274 2.09 -4.55 -3.12
N VAL A 275 1.03 -5.03 -3.74
CA VAL A 275 1.07 -6.24 -4.58
C VAL A 275 0.38 -5.97 -5.90
N VAL A 276 1.00 -6.38 -6.99
CA VAL A 276 0.42 -6.35 -8.33
C VAL A 276 0.23 -7.78 -8.81
N LEU A 277 -0.99 -8.11 -9.21
CA LEU A 277 -1.31 -9.39 -9.85
C LEU A 277 -1.39 -9.19 -11.36
N LEU A 278 -0.72 -10.04 -12.08
CA LEU A 278 -0.78 -10.11 -13.55
C LEU A 278 -1.49 -11.36 -13.96
N ASP A 279 -2.60 -11.18 -14.64
CA ASP A 279 -3.36 -12.26 -15.24
C ASP A 279 -2.93 -12.43 -16.71
N ASP A 280 -3.11 -13.62 -17.25
CA ASP A 280 -2.99 -13.90 -18.68
C ASP A 280 -1.63 -13.54 -19.31
N LEU A 281 -0.55 -14.03 -18.72
CA LEU A 281 0.80 -13.89 -19.28
C LEU A 281 1.09 -14.88 -20.43
N GLY A 282 0.12 -15.72 -20.80
CA GLY A 282 0.26 -16.77 -21.79
C GLY A 282 0.77 -18.09 -21.20
N PRO A 283 0.88 -19.16 -22.01
CA PRO A 283 1.26 -20.49 -21.55
C PRO A 283 2.77 -20.74 -21.48
N ASP A 284 3.59 -19.89 -22.11
CA ASP A 284 5.05 -20.01 -22.16
C ASP A 284 5.69 -19.35 -20.93
N ALA A 285 6.43 -20.13 -20.17
CA ALA A 285 7.06 -19.69 -18.92
C ALA A 285 8.14 -18.62 -19.14
N ASP A 286 8.93 -18.74 -20.20
CA ASP A 286 10.00 -17.79 -20.48
C ASP A 286 9.43 -16.43 -20.92
N ALA A 287 8.43 -16.46 -21.78
CA ALA A 287 7.70 -15.26 -22.21
C ALA A 287 6.93 -14.60 -21.05
N ALA A 288 6.29 -15.39 -20.19
CA ALA A 288 5.61 -14.91 -18.99
C ALA A 288 6.58 -14.24 -18.01
N THR A 289 7.75 -14.88 -17.79
CA THR A 289 8.83 -14.33 -16.97
C THR A 289 9.33 -12.99 -17.51
N ALA A 290 9.63 -12.93 -18.80
CA ALA A 290 10.12 -11.70 -19.43
C ALA A 290 9.11 -10.55 -19.31
N ARG A 291 7.81 -10.83 -19.51
CA ARG A 291 6.72 -9.83 -19.34
C ARG A 291 6.61 -9.35 -17.89
N ALA A 292 6.63 -10.28 -16.93
CA ALA A 292 6.52 -9.94 -15.51
C ALA A 292 7.72 -9.08 -15.04
N LEU A 293 8.93 -9.44 -15.44
CA LEU A 293 10.14 -8.67 -15.13
C LEU A 293 10.16 -7.30 -15.83
N ALA A 294 9.72 -7.22 -17.08
CA ALA A 294 9.62 -5.95 -17.81
C ALA A 294 8.68 -4.97 -17.10
N LEU A 295 7.48 -5.45 -16.69
CA LEU A 295 6.54 -4.61 -15.95
C LEU A 295 7.09 -4.25 -14.55
N ALA A 296 7.75 -5.16 -13.87
CA ALA A 296 8.37 -4.88 -12.57
C ALA A 296 9.42 -3.77 -12.69
N GLU A 297 10.25 -3.77 -13.74
CA GLU A 297 11.22 -2.72 -14.01
C GLU A 297 10.56 -1.39 -14.40
N GLU A 298 9.47 -1.42 -15.16
CA GLU A 298 8.68 -0.23 -15.48
C GLU A 298 8.07 0.40 -14.22
N ILE A 299 7.50 -0.43 -13.33
CA ILE A 299 6.98 0.00 -12.02
C ILE A 299 8.11 0.60 -11.18
N ARG A 300 9.27 -0.07 -11.08
CA ARG A 300 10.42 0.44 -10.36
C ARG A 300 10.85 1.80 -10.89
N GLY A 301 10.99 1.95 -12.21
CA GLY A 301 11.31 3.22 -12.88
C GLY A 301 10.33 4.33 -12.54
N ALA A 302 9.03 4.05 -12.66
CA ALA A 302 7.97 5.01 -12.36
C ALA A 302 7.93 5.46 -10.89
N LEU A 303 8.19 4.53 -9.96
CA LEU A 303 8.24 4.87 -8.53
C LEU A 303 9.49 5.67 -8.16
N CYS A 304 10.62 5.45 -8.87
CA CYS A 304 11.86 6.20 -8.69
C CYS A 304 11.78 7.64 -9.21
N GLU A 305 10.79 7.97 -10.04
CA GLU A 305 10.59 9.35 -10.48
C GLU A 305 10.25 10.27 -9.31
N LYS A 306 10.68 11.53 -9.42
CA LYS A 306 10.41 12.56 -8.41
C LYS A 306 8.92 12.64 -8.06
N MET A 307 8.60 12.63 -6.78
CA MET A 307 7.29 12.93 -6.23
C MET A 307 7.30 14.34 -5.64
N ILE A 308 6.20 15.09 -5.83
CA ILE A 308 6.08 16.44 -5.26
C ILE A 308 5.04 16.39 -4.16
N ILE A 309 5.47 16.62 -2.92
CA ILE A 309 4.62 16.63 -1.74
C ILE A 309 4.84 17.96 -1.02
N GLU A 310 3.78 18.74 -0.82
CA GLU A 310 3.82 20.07 -0.20
C GLU A 310 4.86 21.02 -0.83
N GLY A 311 5.05 20.90 -2.15
CA GLY A 311 6.02 21.71 -2.91
C GLY A 311 7.48 21.24 -2.79
N GLN A 312 7.76 20.20 -2.01
CA GLN A 312 9.09 19.59 -1.90
C GLN A 312 9.23 18.35 -2.79
N ARG A 313 10.46 18.11 -3.24
CA ARG A 313 10.79 16.94 -4.08
C ARG A 313 11.20 15.76 -3.20
N TYR A 314 10.56 14.62 -3.41
CA TYR A 314 10.90 13.34 -2.79
C TYR A 314 11.30 12.34 -3.87
N TYR A 315 12.29 11.53 -3.54
CA TYR A 315 12.74 10.40 -4.35
C TYR A 315 12.57 9.16 -3.48
N ALA A 316 11.72 8.24 -3.91
CA ALA A 316 11.57 6.94 -3.29
C ALA A 316 12.18 5.90 -4.22
N THR A 317 12.89 4.92 -3.67
CA THR A 317 13.27 3.72 -4.38
C THR A 317 12.36 2.58 -3.94
N THR A 318 12.31 1.52 -4.74
CA THR A 318 11.48 0.37 -4.43
C THR A 318 12.19 -0.93 -4.73
N SER A 319 11.96 -1.93 -3.88
CA SER A 319 12.39 -3.30 -4.08
C SER A 319 11.19 -4.16 -4.47
N ILE A 320 11.34 -4.93 -5.54
CA ILE A 320 10.25 -5.72 -6.13
C ILE A 320 10.66 -7.19 -6.22
N GLY A 321 9.81 -8.06 -5.69
CA GLY A 321 9.92 -9.51 -5.87
C GLY A 321 8.85 -10.03 -6.82
N VAL A 322 9.25 -10.89 -7.73
CA VAL A 322 8.38 -11.48 -8.76
C VAL A 322 8.28 -12.97 -8.54
N ALA A 323 7.06 -13.51 -8.46
CA ALA A 323 6.79 -14.95 -8.46
C ALA A 323 5.79 -15.30 -9.55
N LEU A 324 6.03 -16.38 -10.29
CA LEU A 324 5.15 -16.86 -11.33
C LEU A 324 4.28 -18.02 -10.83
N THR A 325 3.03 -18.07 -11.30
CA THR A 325 2.20 -19.26 -11.12
C THR A 325 2.77 -20.42 -11.93
N SER A 326 2.59 -21.64 -11.45
CA SER A 326 3.04 -22.85 -12.16
C SER A 326 1.91 -23.84 -12.34
N ALA A 327 1.71 -24.30 -13.57
CA ALA A 327 0.75 -25.37 -13.86
C ALA A 327 1.25 -26.75 -13.40
N ARG A 328 2.58 -26.94 -13.34
CA ARG A 328 3.20 -28.23 -12.98
C ARG A 328 3.32 -28.48 -11.47
N ALA A 329 3.49 -27.40 -10.71
CA ALA A 329 3.58 -27.41 -9.25
C ALA A 329 2.72 -26.27 -8.70
N PRO A 330 1.39 -26.47 -8.59
CA PRO A 330 0.49 -25.40 -8.16
C PRO A 330 0.79 -25.04 -6.70
N SER A 331 1.39 -23.87 -6.52
CA SER A 331 1.58 -23.26 -5.20
C SER A 331 0.22 -22.88 -4.61
N SER A 332 0.08 -22.93 -3.30
CA SER A 332 -1.08 -22.32 -2.66
C SER A 332 -1.03 -20.80 -2.81
N VAL A 333 -2.16 -20.13 -2.62
CA VAL A 333 -2.23 -18.65 -2.60
C VAL A 333 -1.20 -18.05 -1.64
N HIS A 334 -1.04 -18.65 -0.46
CA HIS A 334 -0.09 -18.18 0.55
C HIS A 334 1.37 -18.46 0.14
N ASP A 335 1.64 -19.59 -0.52
CA ASP A 335 2.99 -19.90 -0.99
C ASP A 335 3.44 -18.92 -2.06
N LEU A 336 2.58 -18.62 -3.04
CA LEU A 336 2.91 -17.70 -4.13
C LEU A 336 3.19 -16.28 -3.62
N LEU A 337 2.41 -15.82 -2.62
CA LEU A 337 2.65 -14.52 -2.00
C LEU A 337 3.96 -14.52 -1.21
N ARG A 338 4.25 -15.61 -0.47
CA ARG A 338 5.51 -15.80 0.27
C ARG A 338 6.72 -15.87 -0.67
N GLU A 339 6.59 -16.51 -1.83
CA GLU A 339 7.62 -16.59 -2.86
C GLU A 339 7.97 -15.20 -3.40
N ALA A 340 6.95 -14.37 -3.71
CA ALA A 340 7.15 -13.00 -4.16
C ALA A 340 7.77 -12.12 -3.07
N ASP A 341 7.32 -12.23 -1.82
CA ASP A 341 7.90 -11.53 -0.66
C ASP A 341 9.38 -11.92 -0.45
N THR A 342 9.68 -13.23 -0.52
CA THR A 342 11.07 -13.72 -0.41
C THR A 342 11.96 -13.13 -1.50
N ALA A 343 11.48 -13.07 -2.73
CA ALA A 343 12.22 -12.45 -3.83
C ALA A 343 12.41 -10.93 -3.61
N MET A 344 11.40 -10.21 -3.14
CA MET A 344 11.49 -8.80 -2.79
C MET A 344 12.54 -8.56 -1.70
N TYR A 345 12.52 -9.39 -0.65
CA TYR A 345 13.54 -9.32 0.40
C TYR A 345 14.96 -9.57 -0.15
N HIS A 346 15.10 -10.47 -1.12
CA HIS A 346 16.37 -10.71 -1.81
C HIS A 346 16.84 -9.49 -2.62
N ALA A 347 15.91 -8.76 -3.27
CA ALA A 347 16.24 -7.49 -3.92
C ALA A 347 16.74 -6.45 -2.90
N LYS A 348 16.09 -6.35 -1.74
CA LYS A 348 16.55 -5.47 -0.63
C LYS A 348 17.95 -5.82 -0.15
N ALA A 349 18.26 -7.11 0.00
CA ALA A 349 19.55 -7.57 0.48
C ALA A 349 20.70 -7.32 -0.52
N ARG A 350 20.39 -7.23 -1.82
CA ARG A 350 21.37 -6.93 -2.90
C ARG A 350 21.62 -5.44 -3.12
N GLY A 351 21.13 -4.57 -2.27
CA GLY A 351 21.39 -3.13 -2.35
C GLY A 351 20.15 -2.27 -2.57
N ARG A 352 18.95 -2.85 -2.44
CA ARG A 352 17.66 -2.18 -2.68
C ARG A 352 17.50 -1.66 -4.12
N ASN A 353 16.41 -0.91 -4.38
CA ASN A 353 16.13 -0.32 -5.70
C ASN A 353 16.31 -1.32 -6.85
N GLY A 354 15.71 -2.50 -6.74
CA GLY A 354 15.92 -3.57 -7.72
C GLY A 354 14.75 -4.53 -7.81
N VAL A 355 14.79 -5.37 -8.83
CA VAL A 355 13.83 -6.45 -9.08
C VAL A 355 14.52 -7.80 -8.91
N ALA A 356 13.86 -8.75 -8.27
CA ALA A 356 14.31 -10.13 -8.18
C ALA A 356 13.19 -11.10 -8.56
N LEU A 357 13.51 -12.08 -9.38
CA LEU A 357 12.65 -13.21 -9.68
C LEU A 357 12.83 -14.28 -8.61
N PHE A 358 11.75 -14.86 -8.14
CA PHE A 358 11.81 -15.95 -7.16
C PHE A 358 12.48 -17.20 -7.75
N GLU A 359 13.43 -17.70 -7.01
CA GLU A 359 14.09 -18.98 -7.23
C GLU A 359 13.99 -19.84 -5.98
N ALA A 360 13.79 -21.14 -6.12
CA ALA A 360 13.62 -22.06 -4.98
C ALA A 360 14.80 -22.04 -3.98
N GLY A 361 15.98 -21.61 -4.43
CA GLY A 361 17.16 -21.39 -3.58
C GLY A 361 16.95 -20.27 -2.56
N MET A 362 16.21 -19.23 -2.89
CA MET A 362 16.03 -18.03 -2.05
C MET A 362 15.34 -18.33 -0.71
N LEU A 363 14.42 -19.28 -0.67
CA LEU A 363 13.81 -19.70 0.60
C LEU A 363 14.85 -20.29 1.55
N ARG A 364 15.72 -21.12 1.03
CA ARG A 364 16.82 -21.73 1.83
C ARG A 364 17.81 -20.66 2.30
N ASP A 365 18.10 -19.68 1.48
CA ASP A 365 18.98 -18.57 1.84
C ASP A 365 18.34 -17.66 2.90
N ALA A 366 17.05 -17.41 2.82
CA ALA A 366 16.30 -16.66 3.84
C ALA A 366 16.26 -17.41 5.19
N GLU A 367 15.98 -18.72 5.17
CA GLU A 367 16.02 -19.56 6.37
C GLU A 367 17.43 -19.63 6.99
N ARG A 368 18.47 -19.78 6.13
CA ARG A 368 19.86 -19.76 6.56
C ARG A 368 20.22 -18.43 7.22
N ARG A 369 19.75 -17.30 6.66
CA ARG A 369 20.01 -15.96 7.20
C ARG A 369 19.35 -15.78 8.57
N LEU A 370 18.08 -16.17 8.74
CA LEU A 370 17.39 -16.13 10.05
C LEU A 370 18.10 -16.98 11.10
N THR A 371 18.57 -18.17 10.69
CA THR A 371 19.36 -19.05 11.56
C THR A 371 20.68 -18.38 11.94
N LEU A 372 21.35 -17.77 10.97
CA LEU A 372 22.63 -17.08 11.17
C LEU A 372 22.46 -15.85 12.09
N GLU A 373 21.39 -15.08 11.94
CA GLU A 373 21.07 -13.94 12.80
C GLU A 373 20.88 -14.36 14.27
N ARG A 374 20.08 -15.38 14.48
CA ARG A 374 19.85 -15.94 15.83
C ARG A 374 21.15 -16.46 16.45
N ASP A 375 21.93 -17.24 15.69
CA ASP A 375 23.16 -17.83 16.18
C ASP A 375 24.22 -16.73 16.47
N LEU A 376 24.30 -15.69 15.63
CA LEU A 376 25.20 -14.55 15.84
C LEU A 376 24.85 -13.75 17.09
N GLY A 377 23.55 -13.59 17.40
CA GLY A 377 23.12 -12.95 18.64
C GLY A 377 23.64 -13.64 19.89
N LEU A 378 23.82 -14.96 19.83
CA LEU A 378 24.37 -15.77 20.92
C LEU A 378 25.89 -15.91 20.87
N ALA A 379 26.51 -15.70 19.71
CA ALA A 379 27.94 -15.96 19.50
C ALA A 379 28.86 -15.11 20.37
N LEU A 380 28.45 -13.85 20.66
CA LEU A 380 29.19 -12.94 21.54
C LEU A 380 29.19 -13.46 22.97
N GLU A 381 28.02 -13.88 23.49
CA GLU A 381 27.90 -14.44 24.85
C GLU A 381 28.62 -15.78 25.01
N HIS A 382 28.67 -16.57 23.95
CA HIS A 382 29.27 -17.88 23.96
C HIS A 382 30.78 -17.90 23.69
N GLY A 383 31.41 -16.74 23.42
CA GLY A 383 32.84 -16.64 23.11
C GLY A 383 33.22 -17.32 21.77
N GLU A 384 32.30 -17.32 20.81
CA GLU A 384 32.52 -17.91 19.48
C GLU A 384 33.18 -16.94 18.49
N LEU A 385 33.25 -15.65 18.89
CA LEU A 385 33.89 -14.59 18.12
C LEU A 385 35.33 -14.38 18.58
N SER A 386 36.23 -14.13 17.63
CA SER A 386 37.62 -13.80 17.88
C SER A 386 38.11 -12.77 16.88
N LEU A 387 39.20 -12.08 17.20
CA LEU A 387 39.87 -11.17 16.28
C LEU A 387 41.18 -11.79 15.80
N HIS A 388 41.37 -11.77 14.49
CA HIS A 388 42.65 -12.04 13.87
C HIS A 388 43.29 -10.73 13.44
N LEU A 389 44.60 -10.63 13.54
CA LEU A 389 45.38 -9.48 13.11
C LEU A 389 46.12 -9.80 11.84
N GLN A 390 46.05 -8.88 10.87
CA GLN A 390 46.87 -8.94 9.66
C GLN A 390 47.86 -7.78 9.62
N LEU A 391 49.17 -8.10 9.59
CA LEU A 391 50.20 -7.08 9.57
C LEU A 391 50.17 -6.25 8.30
N GLN A 392 50.41 -4.96 8.48
CA GLN A 392 50.77 -4.00 7.47
C GLN A 392 52.27 -3.76 7.55
N VAL A 393 52.96 -3.74 6.41
CA VAL A 393 54.39 -3.52 6.34
C VAL A 393 54.72 -2.27 5.52
N ASP A 394 55.81 -1.60 5.86
CA ASP A 394 56.35 -0.48 5.07
C ASP A 394 57.09 -0.96 3.81
N GLY A 395 57.59 -0.05 3.00
CA GLY A 395 58.39 -0.36 1.80
C GLY A 395 59.67 -1.14 2.09
N ALA A 396 60.18 -1.13 3.33
CA ALA A 396 61.30 -1.93 3.81
C ALA A 396 60.86 -3.24 4.48
N ARG A 397 59.60 -3.59 4.37
CA ARG A 397 58.94 -4.80 4.95
C ARG A 397 58.93 -4.82 6.50
N ARG A 398 59.06 -3.69 7.15
CA ARG A 398 58.99 -3.60 8.59
C ARG A 398 57.50 -3.40 9.02
N PRO A 399 57.06 -4.01 10.13
CA PRO A 399 55.74 -3.81 10.64
C PRO A 399 55.40 -2.31 10.84
N SER A 400 54.32 -1.82 10.26
CA SER A 400 53.86 -0.42 10.30
C SER A 400 52.50 -0.23 10.91
N GLY A 401 51.72 -1.31 11.05
CA GLY A 401 50.39 -1.38 11.64
C GLY A 401 49.82 -2.80 11.57
N ALA A 402 48.60 -2.99 12.05
CA ALA A 402 47.87 -4.24 11.84
C ALA A 402 46.37 -3.96 11.78
N GLU A 403 45.67 -4.69 10.91
CA GLU A 403 44.21 -4.64 10.81
C GLU A 403 43.56 -5.77 11.61
N LEU A 404 42.50 -5.43 12.36
CA LEU A 404 41.71 -6.41 13.09
C LEU A 404 40.57 -6.91 12.22
N LEU A 405 40.51 -8.21 12.08
CA LEU A 405 39.57 -8.91 11.22
C LEU A 405 38.77 -9.90 12.05
N MET A 406 37.46 -9.68 12.17
CA MET A 406 36.57 -10.53 12.95
C MET A 406 36.48 -11.94 12.36
N ARG A 407 36.47 -12.96 13.23
CA ARG A 407 36.31 -14.37 12.91
C ARG A 407 35.22 -14.96 13.78
N TRP A 408 34.38 -15.78 13.18
CA TRP A 408 33.36 -16.52 13.90
C TRP A 408 33.56 -18.01 13.74
N ARG A 409 33.83 -18.67 14.84
CA ARG A 409 33.99 -20.12 14.93
C ARG A 409 32.95 -20.68 15.88
N ARG A 410 32.03 -21.47 15.35
CA ARG A 410 30.97 -22.11 16.12
C ARG A 410 31.52 -23.19 17.06
N LYS A 411 30.72 -23.58 18.07
CA LYS A 411 31.07 -24.66 19.02
C LYS A 411 31.33 -26.02 18.34
N ASP A 412 30.70 -26.28 17.22
CA ASP A 412 30.92 -27.48 16.40
C ASP A 412 32.23 -27.45 15.61
N GLY A 413 33.00 -26.37 15.73
CA GLY A 413 34.28 -26.16 15.04
C GLY A 413 34.13 -25.58 13.63
N SER A 414 32.93 -25.41 13.09
CA SER A 414 32.71 -24.79 11.79
C SER A 414 33.02 -23.29 11.82
N SER A 415 33.57 -22.75 10.74
CA SER A 415 33.85 -21.32 10.59
C SER A 415 32.80 -20.67 9.71
N VAL A 416 32.29 -19.53 10.14
CA VAL A 416 31.40 -18.69 9.33
C VAL A 416 32.21 -17.53 8.77
N PRO A 417 32.29 -17.36 7.43
CA PRO A 417 33.05 -16.29 6.80
C PRO A 417 32.48 -14.90 7.10
N PRO A 418 33.33 -13.85 7.22
CA PRO A 418 32.89 -12.47 7.49
C PRO A 418 31.90 -11.91 6.47
N ASP A 419 32.06 -12.21 5.20
CA ASP A 419 31.16 -11.83 4.11
C ASP A 419 29.73 -12.39 4.25
N GLN A 420 29.54 -13.46 5.04
CA GLN A 420 28.23 -14.03 5.35
C GLN A 420 27.60 -13.40 6.59
N PHE A 421 28.35 -13.21 7.69
CA PHE A 421 27.74 -12.77 8.94
C PHE A 421 27.75 -11.25 9.18
N ILE A 422 28.70 -10.50 8.61
CA ILE A 422 28.73 -9.03 8.77
C ILE A 422 27.49 -8.36 8.15
N PRO A 423 27.05 -8.71 6.91
CA PRO A 423 25.80 -8.16 6.38
C PRO A 423 24.56 -8.52 7.20
N VAL A 424 24.55 -9.70 7.85
CA VAL A 424 23.48 -10.10 8.78
C VAL A 424 23.53 -9.25 10.03
N ALA A 425 24.71 -9.04 10.62
CA ALA A 425 24.89 -8.17 11.77
C ALA A 425 24.43 -6.73 11.50
N GLU A 426 24.76 -6.20 10.32
CA GLU A 426 24.32 -4.86 9.91
C GLU A 426 22.81 -4.77 9.78
N SER A 427 22.18 -5.69 9.05
CA SER A 427 20.74 -5.64 8.81
C SER A 427 19.89 -5.87 10.08
N SER A 428 20.39 -6.65 11.03
CA SER A 428 19.74 -6.94 12.32
C SER A 428 20.06 -5.90 13.41
N GLY A 429 21.05 -5.03 13.19
CA GLY A 429 21.54 -4.09 14.20
C GLY A 429 22.53 -4.68 15.20
N LEU A 430 22.83 -5.98 15.13
CA LEU A 430 23.82 -6.65 15.98
C LEU A 430 25.25 -6.10 15.77
N ILE A 431 25.50 -5.44 14.64
CA ILE A 431 26.80 -4.81 14.35
C ILE A 431 27.18 -3.73 15.39
N VAL A 432 26.22 -3.11 16.08
CA VAL A 432 26.50 -2.09 17.08
C VAL A 432 27.14 -2.69 18.34
N PRO A 433 26.53 -3.66 19.04
CA PRO A 433 27.18 -4.31 20.18
C PRO A 433 28.45 -5.09 19.79
N LEU A 434 28.48 -5.69 18.59
CA LEU A 434 29.68 -6.35 18.08
C LEU A 434 30.83 -5.35 17.89
N GLY A 435 30.55 -4.16 17.36
CA GLY A 435 31.57 -3.14 17.16
C GLY A 435 32.12 -2.59 18.49
N GLU A 436 31.30 -2.46 19.54
CA GLU A 436 31.79 -2.12 20.87
C GLU A 436 32.73 -3.19 21.44
N TRP A 437 32.38 -4.45 21.26
CA TRP A 437 33.24 -5.56 21.65
C TRP A 437 34.57 -5.53 20.87
N VAL A 438 34.53 -5.34 19.54
CA VAL A 438 35.75 -5.22 18.71
C VAL A 438 36.65 -4.09 19.19
N LEU A 439 36.09 -2.91 19.54
CA LEU A 439 36.88 -1.79 20.04
C LEU A 439 37.57 -2.11 21.36
N ARG A 440 36.89 -2.78 22.30
CA ARG A 440 37.48 -3.21 23.57
C ARG A 440 38.60 -4.23 23.36
N GLU A 441 38.38 -5.22 22.49
CA GLU A 441 39.39 -6.22 22.14
C GLU A 441 40.59 -5.59 21.41
N ALA A 442 40.37 -4.59 20.54
CA ALA A 442 41.42 -3.83 19.90
C ALA A 442 42.33 -3.13 20.93
N CYS A 443 41.73 -2.52 21.95
CA CYS A 443 42.47 -1.91 23.03
C CYS A 443 43.31 -2.93 23.81
N LEU A 444 42.75 -4.10 24.13
CA LEU A 444 43.47 -5.19 24.81
C LEU A 444 44.62 -5.73 23.97
N ALA A 445 44.39 -5.93 22.67
CA ALA A 445 45.39 -6.38 21.72
C ALA A 445 46.56 -5.37 21.60
N TRP A 446 46.24 -4.06 21.58
CA TRP A 446 47.27 -3.03 21.57
C TRP A 446 48.19 -3.08 22.80
N TYR A 447 47.62 -3.27 23.99
CA TYR A 447 48.42 -3.41 25.24
C TYR A 447 49.32 -4.64 25.20
N ALA A 448 48.86 -5.73 24.67
CA ALA A 448 49.65 -6.95 24.52
C ALA A 448 50.85 -6.73 23.57
N LEU A 449 50.59 -6.06 22.44
CA LEU A 449 51.64 -5.68 21.48
C LEU A 449 52.64 -4.67 22.09
N ALA A 450 52.16 -3.64 22.79
CA ALA A 450 53.02 -2.66 23.41
C ALA A 450 53.91 -3.25 24.54
N ARG A 451 53.38 -4.15 25.36
CA ARG A 451 54.15 -4.91 26.37
C ARG A 451 55.23 -5.81 25.74
N ALA A 452 54.96 -6.34 24.53
CA ALA A 452 55.93 -7.12 23.79
C ALA A 452 57.02 -6.27 23.07
N GLY A 453 56.93 -4.92 23.19
CA GLY A 453 57.88 -4.02 22.54
C GLY A 453 57.49 -3.55 21.13
N HIS A 454 56.29 -3.90 20.68
CA HIS A 454 55.79 -3.60 19.32
C HIS A 454 54.50 -2.77 19.37
N PRO A 455 54.53 -1.46 19.78
CA PRO A 455 53.34 -0.62 19.83
C PRO A 455 52.86 -0.19 18.46
N LEU A 456 52.23 -1.12 17.70
CA LEU A 456 51.73 -0.90 16.36
C LEU A 456 50.33 -0.23 16.41
N PRO A 457 50.03 0.73 15.52
CA PRO A 457 48.68 1.21 15.30
C PRO A 457 47.75 0.06 14.85
N LEU A 458 46.55 0.02 15.37
CA LEU A 458 45.55 -0.99 15.06
C LEU A 458 44.39 -0.40 14.28
N SER A 459 44.12 -0.94 13.11
CA SER A 459 42.98 -0.60 12.27
C SER A 459 41.75 -1.39 12.64
N VAL A 460 40.63 -0.69 12.80
CA VAL A 460 39.33 -1.25 13.16
C VAL A 460 38.28 -0.84 12.14
N ASN A 461 37.65 -1.81 11.53
CA ASN A 461 36.53 -1.60 10.61
C ASN A 461 35.29 -1.08 11.35
N VAL A 462 34.71 0.03 10.89
CA VAL A 462 33.52 0.68 11.47
C VAL A 462 32.39 0.67 10.45
N SER A 463 31.32 -0.07 10.76
CA SER A 463 30.15 -0.13 9.90
C SER A 463 29.43 1.22 9.76
N PRO A 464 28.87 1.56 8.59
CA PRO A 464 28.03 2.73 8.42
C PRO A 464 26.87 2.83 9.41
N MET A 465 26.27 1.71 9.79
CA MET A 465 25.18 1.66 10.77
C MET A 465 25.69 2.06 12.17
N GLN A 466 26.84 1.54 12.58
CA GLN A 466 27.48 1.86 13.84
C GLN A 466 27.93 3.34 13.88
N PHE A 467 28.59 3.81 12.82
CA PHE A 467 29.04 5.20 12.71
C PHE A 467 27.87 6.21 12.78
N ARG A 468 26.68 5.84 12.29
CA ARG A 468 25.47 6.70 12.32
C ARG A 468 24.76 6.74 13.67
N GLN A 469 25.11 5.91 14.65
CA GLN A 469 24.47 5.96 15.98
C GLN A 469 24.71 7.34 16.64
N PRO A 470 23.68 7.94 17.26
CA PRO A 470 23.81 9.26 17.85
C PRO A 470 24.91 9.36 18.93
N ASP A 471 25.11 8.29 19.66
CA ASP A 471 26.01 8.16 20.80
C ASP A 471 27.36 7.50 20.48
N PHE A 472 27.66 7.27 19.19
CA PHE A 472 28.87 6.54 18.76
C PHE A 472 30.16 7.20 19.31
N VAL A 473 30.31 8.52 19.16
CA VAL A 473 31.50 9.24 19.62
C VAL A 473 31.65 9.14 21.15
N ALA A 474 30.55 9.31 21.89
CA ALA A 474 30.55 9.17 23.35
C ALA A 474 30.93 7.76 23.82
N ARG A 475 30.48 6.72 23.12
CA ARG A 475 30.88 5.33 23.40
C ARG A 475 32.36 5.08 23.14
N VAL A 476 32.88 5.58 22.01
CA VAL A 476 34.32 5.53 21.72
C VAL A 476 35.12 6.22 22.84
N GLU A 477 34.71 7.43 23.23
CA GLU A 477 35.37 8.19 24.31
C GLU A 477 35.35 7.37 25.62
N SER A 478 34.22 6.80 26.01
CA SER A 478 34.11 5.94 27.19
C SER A 478 35.07 4.77 27.16
N ILE A 479 35.15 4.04 26.01
CA ILE A 479 36.06 2.90 25.86
C ILE A 479 37.54 3.33 25.96
N LEU A 480 37.90 4.45 25.34
CA LEU A 480 39.25 4.99 25.43
C LEU A 480 39.62 5.40 26.84
N GLN A 481 38.69 6.02 27.59
CA GLN A 481 38.89 6.38 28.99
C GLN A 481 39.01 5.16 29.92
N GLU A 482 38.14 4.17 29.72
CA GLU A 482 38.16 2.91 30.47
C GLU A 482 39.45 2.12 30.28
N THR A 483 39.91 2.06 29.03
CA THR A 483 41.07 1.25 28.66
C THR A 483 42.41 2.03 28.82
N GLY A 484 42.38 3.35 28.67
CA GLY A 484 43.59 4.18 28.73
C GLY A 484 44.53 4.04 27.52
N VAL A 485 44.08 3.43 26.42
CA VAL A 485 44.87 3.34 25.18
C VAL A 485 45.06 4.71 24.56
N PRO A 486 46.29 5.10 24.13
CA PRO A 486 46.47 6.34 23.40
C PRO A 486 45.60 6.38 22.14
N PRO A 487 44.70 7.36 21.98
CA PRO A 487 43.70 7.34 20.89
C PRO A 487 44.34 7.27 19.50
N GLY A 488 45.53 7.88 19.31
CA GLY A 488 46.25 7.81 18.03
C GLY A 488 46.86 6.45 17.68
N GLN A 489 46.62 5.42 18.50
CA GLN A 489 47.00 4.04 18.18
C GLN A 489 45.80 3.25 17.58
N LEU A 490 44.62 3.86 17.54
CA LEU A 490 43.47 3.31 16.83
C LEU A 490 43.23 4.06 15.53
N VAL A 491 43.03 3.31 14.45
CA VAL A 491 42.70 3.81 13.11
C VAL A 491 41.31 3.25 12.76
N PHE A 492 40.33 4.13 12.62
CA PHE A 492 38.97 3.71 12.24
C PHE A 492 38.86 3.68 10.72
N GLU A 493 38.59 2.53 10.18
CA GLU A 493 38.39 2.29 8.76
C GLU A 493 36.90 2.42 8.43
N ILE A 494 36.57 3.37 7.56
CA ILE A 494 35.22 3.63 7.08
C ILE A 494 35.17 3.48 5.56
N THR A 495 34.16 2.82 5.04
CA THR A 495 34.00 2.63 3.60
C THR A 495 33.62 3.94 2.90
N GLU A 496 34.03 4.09 1.64
CA GLU A 496 33.70 5.23 0.77
C GLU A 496 32.19 5.49 0.69
N GLY A 497 31.35 4.44 0.70
CA GLY A 497 29.90 4.55 0.66
C GLY A 497 29.26 5.34 1.82
N LEU A 498 29.93 5.41 2.98
CA LEU A 498 29.47 6.23 4.12
C LEU A 498 29.49 7.73 3.81
N LEU A 499 30.34 8.16 2.88
CA LEU A 499 30.59 9.56 2.55
C LEU A 499 29.52 10.15 1.63
N VAL A 500 28.71 9.33 0.95
CA VAL A 500 27.71 9.77 -0.01
C VAL A 500 26.46 10.32 0.68
N ASP A 501 26.10 9.80 1.85
CA ASP A 501 24.87 10.12 2.58
C ASP A 501 25.12 11.14 3.70
N ARG A 502 24.46 12.30 3.65
CA ARG A 502 24.50 13.37 4.71
C ARG A 502 25.93 13.81 5.06
N LEU A 503 26.71 14.15 4.07
CA LEU A 503 28.12 14.45 4.13
C LEU A 503 28.53 15.38 5.30
N ASP A 504 27.84 16.52 5.48
CA ASP A 504 28.24 17.50 6.53
C ASP A 504 28.13 16.90 7.94
N ARG A 505 27.16 16.05 8.20
CA ARG A 505 27.02 15.37 9.51
C ARG A 505 28.09 14.30 9.70
N THR A 506 28.42 13.56 8.62
CA THR A 506 29.48 12.55 8.64
C THR A 506 30.84 13.20 8.91
N VAL A 507 31.18 14.27 8.19
CA VAL A 507 32.41 15.04 8.36
C VAL A 507 32.49 15.66 9.77
N GLY A 508 31.37 16.22 10.28
CA GLY A 508 31.32 16.73 11.67
C GLY A 508 31.70 15.67 12.70
N ARG A 509 31.16 14.45 12.56
CA ARG A 509 31.45 13.34 13.47
C ARG A 509 32.90 12.83 13.33
N MET A 510 33.44 12.84 12.11
CA MET A 510 34.86 12.54 11.90
C MET A 510 35.75 13.54 12.63
N HIS A 511 35.42 14.84 12.62
CA HIS A 511 36.17 15.86 13.39
C HIS A 511 36.06 15.65 14.91
N GLU A 512 34.88 15.21 15.40
CA GLU A 512 34.73 14.88 16.83
C GLU A 512 35.65 13.72 17.23
N LEU A 513 35.72 12.64 16.44
CA LEU A 513 36.62 11.50 16.67
C LEU A 513 38.09 11.92 16.57
N ALA A 514 38.45 12.73 15.58
CA ALA A 514 39.82 13.24 15.43
C ALA A 514 40.20 14.15 16.60
N ALA A 515 39.26 14.91 17.17
CA ALA A 515 39.50 15.71 18.37
C ALA A 515 39.78 14.85 19.62
N LEU A 516 39.24 13.63 19.69
CA LEU A 516 39.60 12.62 20.70
C LEU A 516 41.02 12.05 20.43
N GLY A 517 41.58 12.29 19.26
CA GLY A 517 42.90 11.80 18.84
C GLY A 517 42.84 10.50 18.05
N VAL A 518 41.66 9.94 17.74
CA VAL A 518 41.50 8.76 16.89
C VAL A 518 41.81 9.10 15.44
N ARG A 519 42.52 8.22 14.76
CA ARG A 519 42.86 8.36 13.34
C ARG A 519 41.76 7.76 12.46
N ILE A 520 41.57 8.34 11.27
CA ILE A 520 40.52 7.90 10.34
C ILE A 520 41.13 7.51 9.02
N SER A 521 40.82 6.31 8.54
CA SER A 521 41.17 5.78 7.23
C SER A 521 39.91 5.60 6.37
N VAL A 522 40.02 5.90 5.08
CA VAL A 522 38.97 5.54 4.10
C VAL A 522 39.36 4.22 3.45
N ASP A 523 38.44 3.27 3.56
CA ASP A 523 38.58 1.93 3.03
C ASP A 523 37.88 1.76 1.67
N ASP A 524 38.32 0.74 0.88
CA ASP A 524 37.84 0.43 -0.47
C ASP A 524 37.91 1.63 -1.44
N PHE A 525 38.89 2.51 -1.27
CA PHE A 525 38.99 3.75 -2.03
C PHE A 525 39.22 3.50 -3.53
N GLY A 526 38.35 4.18 -4.34
CA GLY A 526 38.35 4.10 -5.80
C GLY A 526 37.22 3.24 -6.38
N THR A 527 36.48 2.50 -5.56
CA THR A 527 35.36 1.67 -6.02
C THR A 527 34.04 2.46 -6.12
N GLY A 528 33.98 3.70 -5.55
CA GLY A 528 32.81 4.55 -5.48
C GLY A 528 32.97 5.91 -6.17
N TYR A 529 32.07 6.82 -5.86
CA TYR A 529 32.01 8.20 -6.41
C TYR A 529 32.59 9.22 -5.42
N SER A 530 33.86 9.13 -5.05
CA SER A 530 34.46 10.18 -4.22
C SER A 530 34.76 11.44 -5.03
N SER A 531 34.11 12.53 -4.69
CA SER A 531 34.54 13.85 -5.16
C SER A 531 35.80 14.28 -4.40
N LEU A 532 36.89 14.52 -5.10
CA LEU A 532 38.15 15.03 -4.55
C LEU A 532 37.97 16.28 -3.65
N ALA A 533 36.95 17.10 -3.93
CA ALA A 533 36.63 18.28 -3.14
C ALA A 533 36.21 17.96 -1.70
N TYR A 534 35.75 16.75 -1.43
CA TYR A 534 35.33 16.35 -0.07
C TYR A 534 36.47 15.78 0.76
N LEU A 535 37.44 15.11 0.14
CA LEU A 535 38.60 14.57 0.84
C LEU A 535 39.37 15.66 1.60
N THR A 536 39.48 16.86 1.05
CA THR A 536 40.17 17.99 1.68
C THR A 536 39.46 18.56 2.90
N ARG A 537 38.16 18.24 3.11
CA ARG A 537 37.36 18.68 4.25
C ARG A 537 37.38 17.67 5.41
N MET A 538 37.87 16.49 5.19
CA MET A 538 37.85 15.38 6.15
C MET A 538 39.19 15.31 6.91
N PRO A 539 39.17 15.03 8.22
CA PRO A 539 40.37 14.85 9.00
C PRO A 539 40.97 13.45 8.80
N LEU A 540 41.35 13.15 7.56
CA LEU A 540 41.89 11.84 7.20
C LEU A 540 43.34 11.69 7.62
N TYR A 541 43.69 10.49 8.02
CA TYR A 541 45.04 10.04 8.31
C TYR A 541 45.58 9.18 7.19
N GLU A 542 44.72 8.33 6.57
CA GLU A 542 45.11 7.27 5.67
C GLU A 542 44.06 6.97 4.61
N LEU A 543 44.50 6.46 3.46
CA LEU A 543 43.67 5.88 2.41
C LEU A 543 44.09 4.44 2.16
N LYS A 544 43.15 3.50 2.04
CA LYS A 544 43.39 2.11 1.67
C LYS A 544 42.99 1.90 0.21
N ILE A 545 43.91 1.38 -0.60
CA ILE A 545 43.65 1.05 -2.01
C ILE A 545 43.05 -0.35 -2.04
N ASP A 546 41.83 -0.47 -2.57
CA ASP A 546 41.14 -1.75 -2.68
C ASP A 546 41.95 -2.79 -3.50
N LYS A 547 41.85 -4.02 -3.04
CA LYS A 547 42.55 -5.18 -3.67
C LYS A 547 42.22 -5.35 -5.14
N SER A 548 41.05 -4.91 -5.64
CA SER A 548 40.68 -5.04 -7.05
C SER A 548 41.62 -4.28 -7.98
N PHE A 549 42.19 -3.13 -7.54
CA PHE A 549 43.15 -2.37 -8.31
C PHE A 549 44.57 -2.93 -8.17
N ILE A 550 44.88 -3.55 -7.05
CA ILE A 550 46.20 -4.14 -6.78
C ILE A 550 46.37 -5.47 -7.51
N ARG A 551 45.31 -6.27 -7.63
CA ARG A 551 45.34 -7.63 -8.19
C ARG A 551 46.04 -7.70 -9.58
N ASP A 552 45.68 -6.76 -10.44
CA ASP A 552 46.15 -6.78 -11.83
C ASP A 552 47.35 -5.83 -12.08
N THR A 553 47.81 -5.09 -11.04
CA THR A 553 49.02 -4.25 -11.07
C THR A 553 50.28 -5.12 -10.96
N PRO A 554 51.36 -4.84 -11.72
CA PRO A 554 51.56 -3.76 -12.71
C PRO A 554 51.21 -4.14 -14.16
N HIS A 555 50.49 -5.23 -14.38
CA HIS A 555 50.28 -5.81 -15.71
C HIS A 555 49.12 -5.15 -16.47
N ASP A 556 48.08 -4.73 -15.78
CA ASP A 556 46.98 -3.97 -16.35
C ASP A 556 47.28 -2.46 -16.31
N LYS A 557 47.15 -1.80 -17.48
CA LYS A 557 47.46 -0.37 -17.61
C LYS A 557 46.47 0.52 -16.89
N ASP A 558 45.16 0.17 -16.92
CA ASP A 558 44.09 0.99 -16.36
C ASP A 558 44.12 0.90 -14.83
N GLY A 559 44.18 -0.30 -14.26
CA GLY A 559 44.32 -0.50 -12.82
C GLY A 559 45.59 0.15 -12.27
N THR A 560 46.71 0.00 -13.00
CA THR A 560 48.00 0.60 -12.62
C THR A 560 47.94 2.14 -12.63
N ALA A 561 47.26 2.76 -13.62
CA ALA A 561 47.06 4.22 -13.67
C ALA A 561 46.20 4.73 -12.51
N ILE A 562 45.19 3.97 -12.09
CA ILE A 562 44.36 4.30 -10.91
C ILE A 562 45.22 4.28 -9.65
N VAL A 563 45.96 3.20 -9.40
CA VAL A 563 46.89 3.08 -8.26
C VAL A 563 47.85 4.24 -8.21
N GLN A 564 48.50 4.58 -9.34
CA GLN A 564 49.43 5.71 -9.42
C GLN A 564 48.76 7.05 -9.14
N SER A 565 47.55 7.24 -9.62
CA SER A 565 46.77 8.45 -9.36
C SER A 565 46.42 8.61 -7.86
N ILE A 566 46.02 7.52 -7.19
CA ILE A 566 45.74 7.50 -5.77
C ILE A 566 46.99 7.79 -4.96
N LEU A 567 48.11 7.16 -5.26
CA LEU A 567 49.40 7.40 -4.60
C LEU A 567 49.85 8.85 -4.72
N SER A 568 49.76 9.43 -5.93
CA SER A 568 50.11 10.82 -6.18
C SER A 568 49.19 11.79 -5.42
N MET A 569 47.88 11.57 -5.44
CA MET A 569 46.90 12.37 -4.74
C MET A 569 47.10 12.32 -3.22
N ALA A 570 47.25 11.14 -2.65
CA ALA A 570 47.49 10.95 -1.23
C ALA A 570 48.79 11.66 -0.79
N GLY A 571 49.84 11.58 -1.60
CA GLY A 571 51.10 12.28 -1.37
C GLY A 571 50.92 13.80 -1.32
N HIS A 572 50.12 14.40 -2.23
CA HIS A 572 49.82 15.85 -2.20
C HIS A 572 48.97 16.27 -1.00
N LEU A 573 48.09 15.37 -0.51
CA LEU A 573 47.26 15.62 0.66
C LEU A 573 47.96 15.29 1.99
N GLY A 574 49.19 14.76 1.97
CA GLY A 574 49.91 14.35 3.17
C GLY A 574 49.33 13.12 3.87
N LEU A 575 48.56 12.30 3.13
CA LEU A 575 47.91 11.10 3.66
C LEU A 575 48.82 9.88 3.53
N ARG A 576 48.77 8.98 4.49
CA ARG A 576 49.34 7.64 4.36
C ARG A 576 48.52 6.83 3.36
N VAL A 577 49.16 5.84 2.75
CA VAL A 577 48.47 4.88 1.87
C VAL A 577 48.77 3.47 2.36
N VAL A 578 47.73 2.62 2.38
CA VAL A 578 47.84 1.17 2.53
C VAL A 578 47.32 0.51 1.26
N ALA A 579 48.16 -0.33 0.63
CA ALA A 579 47.74 -1.12 -0.52
C ALA A 579 47.33 -2.52 -0.05
N GLU A 580 46.08 -2.90 -0.35
CA GLU A 580 45.51 -4.17 0.07
C GLU A 580 45.69 -5.28 -0.97
N GLY A 581 45.63 -6.53 -0.50
CA GLY A 581 45.66 -7.70 -1.38
C GLY A 581 46.96 -7.86 -2.15
N VAL A 582 48.09 -7.45 -1.58
CA VAL A 582 49.39 -7.66 -2.16
C VAL A 582 49.79 -9.15 -2.04
N GLU A 583 49.85 -9.85 -3.17
CA GLU A 583 50.11 -11.29 -3.24
C GLU A 583 51.39 -11.65 -3.96
N THR A 584 51.97 -10.73 -4.74
CA THR A 584 53.15 -10.98 -5.56
C THR A 584 54.26 -9.98 -5.33
N GLU A 585 55.50 -10.42 -5.53
CA GLU A 585 56.71 -9.55 -5.49
C GLU A 585 56.66 -8.43 -6.54
N ALA A 586 56.00 -8.66 -7.69
CA ALA A 586 55.87 -7.66 -8.73
C ALA A 586 55.00 -6.48 -8.25
N GLN A 587 53.89 -6.77 -7.55
CA GLN A 587 53.02 -5.77 -6.93
C GLN A 587 53.75 -4.99 -5.85
N ALA A 588 54.40 -5.68 -4.92
CA ALA A 588 55.17 -5.07 -3.84
C ALA A 588 56.30 -4.18 -4.39
N GLY A 589 57.05 -4.66 -5.38
CA GLY A 589 58.12 -3.91 -6.02
C GLY A 589 57.61 -2.69 -6.80
N TYR A 590 56.44 -2.75 -7.39
CA TYR A 590 55.80 -1.61 -8.04
C TYR A 590 55.43 -0.53 -7.02
N LEU A 591 54.72 -0.89 -5.93
CA LEU A 591 54.29 0.01 -4.88
C LEU A 591 55.47 0.70 -4.19
N ALA A 592 56.51 -0.03 -3.86
CA ALA A 592 57.71 0.52 -3.24
C ALA A 592 58.46 1.55 -4.12
N ARG A 593 58.38 1.44 -5.44
CA ARG A 593 59.03 2.38 -6.38
C ARG A 593 58.20 3.65 -6.64
N HIS A 594 56.86 3.57 -6.56
CA HIS A 594 55.99 4.65 -7.03
C HIS A 594 55.33 5.41 -5.88
N GLY A 595 55.48 4.99 -4.61
CA GLY A 595 54.95 5.69 -3.47
C GLY A 595 55.49 5.17 -2.14
N ASN A 596 55.25 5.91 -1.06
CA ASN A 596 55.58 5.45 0.29
C ASN A 596 54.34 4.75 0.90
N ALA A 597 53.82 3.72 0.21
CA ALA A 597 52.65 2.98 0.68
C ALA A 597 53.06 1.87 1.65
N SER A 598 52.31 1.71 2.72
CA SER A 598 52.27 0.45 3.48
C SER A 598 51.55 -0.61 2.65
N MET A 599 51.90 -1.86 2.84
CA MET A 599 51.39 -2.99 2.07
C MET A 599 50.81 -4.04 2.98
N GLN A 600 49.66 -4.57 2.59
CA GLN A 600 48.95 -5.63 3.31
C GLN A 600 48.53 -6.72 2.32
N GLY A 601 48.82 -7.98 2.63
CA GLY A 601 48.41 -9.08 1.76
C GLY A 601 49.11 -10.41 2.08
N PHE A 602 48.70 -11.45 1.37
CA PHE A 602 49.17 -12.82 1.62
C PHE A 602 50.65 -13.03 1.21
N LEU A 603 51.22 -12.10 0.47
CA LEU A 603 52.67 -12.11 0.23
C LEU A 603 53.47 -11.99 1.53
N PHE A 604 52.98 -11.19 2.47
CA PHE A 604 53.66 -10.92 3.73
C PHE A 604 53.08 -11.80 4.84
N HIS A 605 51.81 -11.60 5.17
CA HIS A 605 51.15 -12.30 6.28
C HIS A 605 49.70 -12.60 5.98
N ARG A 606 49.21 -13.77 6.46
CA ARG A 606 47.80 -14.06 6.55
C ARG A 606 47.25 -13.54 7.89
N PRO A 607 45.94 -13.22 7.99
CA PRO A 607 45.34 -12.92 9.26
C PRO A 607 45.55 -14.04 10.29
N MET A 608 46.10 -13.71 11.47
CA MET A 608 46.46 -14.70 12.50
C MET A 608 45.96 -14.26 13.87
N PRO A 609 45.75 -15.17 14.83
CA PRO A 609 45.45 -14.83 16.23
C PRO A 609 46.56 -13.94 16.82
N LEU A 610 46.21 -13.13 17.86
CA LEU A 610 47.15 -12.22 18.52
C LEU A 610 48.38 -12.96 19.07
N GLU A 611 48.22 -14.17 19.61
CA GLU A 611 49.31 -14.98 20.18
C GLU A 611 50.32 -15.33 19.09
N ASP A 612 49.85 -15.82 17.93
CA ASP A 612 50.70 -16.17 16.80
C ASP A 612 51.45 -14.94 16.25
N LEU A 613 50.79 -13.78 16.24
CA LEU A 613 51.39 -12.52 15.83
C LEU A 613 52.52 -12.10 16.78
N LEU A 614 52.30 -12.20 18.08
CA LEU A 614 53.30 -11.89 19.09
C LEU A 614 54.54 -12.78 18.96
N ASP A 615 54.34 -14.06 18.70
CA ASP A 615 55.45 -14.99 18.51
C ASP A 615 56.19 -14.70 17.21
N HIS A 616 55.48 -14.34 16.12
CA HIS A 616 56.09 -13.94 14.87
C HIS A 616 56.97 -12.69 15.01
N LEU A 617 56.45 -11.65 15.72
CA LEU A 617 57.20 -10.39 15.94
C LEU A 617 58.46 -10.62 16.79
N ARG A 618 58.44 -11.50 17.80
CA ARG A 618 59.58 -11.87 18.61
C ARG A 618 60.69 -12.58 17.81
N GLN A 619 60.32 -13.38 16.81
CA GLN A 619 61.26 -14.09 15.95
C GLN A 619 61.88 -13.20 14.89
N SER A 620 61.24 -12.09 14.55
CA SER A 620 61.64 -11.15 13.53
C SER A 620 62.45 -9.96 14.08
N SER A 621 62.54 -9.81 15.42
CA SER A 621 63.35 -8.80 16.15
C SER A 621 64.72 -9.33 16.44
#